data_67bec731713f0093ce7d57e76b140d70
#
_entry.id   67bec731713f0093ce7d57e76b140d70
#
_cell.length_a   1.000
_cell.length_b   1.000
_cell.length_c   1.000
_cell.angle_alpha   90.00
_cell.angle_beta   90.00
_cell.angle_gamma   90.00
#
_symmetry.space_group_name_H-M   'P 1'
#
loop_
_entity.id
_entity.type
_entity.pdbx_description
1 polymer ?
#
loop_
_entity_poly.entity_id
_entity_poly.type
_entity_poly.pdbx_seq_one_letter_code
_entity_poly.pdbx_strand_id
1 'polypeptide(L)'
;MRSQVKSDRVELALRTTALATLGVAAALVACTVSPDPDIGPRPSEDGVQVPTTDGSIPDAEPDADAGGDAEAGPASSCSAEDFCHTAVPAGQTLRAGWSDAAGIAWAISSEGAILRWDGTTWSVHASGLGSLVSIWGSGPTEIWVGTSSGLLHGQGASSATLTFTAVASLPGGDATPISSIWGTGPDDVWATGPAATPGYRGRVLHYTGQANGWSFDDASVQPIQYARVWGSATSGVWLAGTRNNSKNIPELAVRRRAVGANVFTDVALPGDPAYELDNPYAKLNTVWGVSGSSDGTMWIVGEQAFGLPGYVRGVTTDGGQTYTWTYTALDAKSVFLPNAVWGISANDAWLGGDFGRLRHWDGVRWKQAFITITKYPVIDPFYGVWGRGTDDLWIVGAGIALHRDLSKQP
;
A
#
# COMPACT_ATOMS: atom_id res chain seq x y z
N MET A 1 -35.69 9.61 -68.45
CA MET A 1 -36.06 8.38 -67.72
C MET A 1 -35.96 8.67 -66.23
N ARG A 2 -37.11 8.89 -65.56
CA ARG A 2 -37.23 9.17 -64.16
C ARG A 2 -37.44 7.83 -63.44
N SER A 3 -36.60 7.48 -62.44
CA SER A 3 -36.82 6.37 -61.53
C SER A 3 -37.13 6.98 -60.14
N GLN A 4 -38.34 6.72 -59.66
CA GLN A 4 -38.80 7.07 -58.32
C GLN A 4 -38.29 6.05 -57.35
N VAL A 5 -37.69 6.51 -56.22
CA VAL A 5 -37.41 5.70 -55.06
C VAL A 5 -38.53 5.95 -54.06
N LYS A 6 -39.24 4.87 -53.71
CA LYS A 6 -40.29 4.81 -52.70
C LYS A 6 -39.73 4.94 -51.30
N SER A 7 -40.25 5.87 -50.54
CA SER A 7 -40.04 6.02 -49.13
C SER A 7 -40.98 5.11 -48.35
N ASP A 8 -40.46 4.09 -47.68
CA ASP A 8 -41.21 3.32 -46.69
C ASP A 8 -41.02 3.97 -45.32
N ARG A 9 -42.09 4.58 -44.82
CA ARG A 9 -42.25 5.03 -43.45
C ARG A 9 -42.56 3.80 -42.57
N VAL A 10 -41.63 3.46 -41.62
CA VAL A 10 -41.89 2.52 -40.55
C VAL A 10 -42.46 3.33 -39.37
N GLU A 11 -43.72 3.10 -39.05
CA GLU A 11 -44.39 3.62 -37.84
C GLU A 11 -43.83 2.91 -36.60
N LEU A 12 -43.22 3.70 -35.71
CA LEU A 12 -42.73 3.23 -34.41
C LEU A 12 -43.87 3.36 -33.38
N ALA A 13 -44.46 2.23 -33.02
CA ALA A 13 -45.46 2.17 -31.97
C ALA A 13 -44.79 2.40 -30.60
N LEU A 14 -45.20 3.48 -29.91
CA LEU A 14 -44.93 3.70 -28.50
C LEU A 14 -45.63 2.63 -27.67
N ARG A 15 -44.86 1.75 -27.01
CA ARG A 15 -45.33 0.99 -25.87
C ARG A 15 -44.75 1.61 -24.61
N THR A 16 -45.63 2.27 -23.87
CA THR A 16 -45.47 2.66 -22.48
C THR A 16 -45.28 1.42 -21.60
N THR A 17 -44.08 1.23 -21.06
CA THR A 17 -43.85 0.22 -20.05
C THR A 17 -43.71 0.93 -18.70
N ALA A 18 -44.60 0.59 -17.77
CA ALA A 18 -44.61 1.11 -16.41
C ALA A 18 -43.36 0.73 -15.64
N LEU A 19 -42.71 1.71 -15.01
CA LEU A 19 -41.66 1.49 -14.00
C LEU A 19 -42.29 0.87 -12.75
N ALA A 20 -41.96 -0.38 -12.48
CA ALA A 20 -42.16 -1.00 -11.17
C ALA A 20 -40.94 -0.66 -10.30
N THR A 21 -41.14 0.21 -9.32
CA THR A 21 -40.20 0.48 -8.25
C THR A 21 -40.13 -0.74 -7.32
N LEU A 22 -39.06 -1.53 -7.44
CA LEU A 22 -38.73 -2.53 -6.42
C LEU A 22 -38.01 -1.82 -5.27
N GLY A 23 -38.75 -1.65 -4.16
CA GLY A 23 -38.18 -1.30 -2.88
C GLY A 23 -37.37 -2.47 -2.33
N VAL A 24 -36.07 -2.25 -2.15
CA VAL A 24 -35.19 -3.16 -1.40
C VAL A 24 -35.48 -2.92 0.08
N ALA A 25 -36.26 -3.82 0.69
CA ALA A 25 -36.41 -3.89 2.14
C ALA A 25 -35.14 -4.55 2.70
N ALA A 26 -34.34 -3.78 3.43
CA ALA A 26 -33.27 -4.31 4.23
C ALA A 26 -33.90 -5.12 5.40
N ALA A 27 -33.82 -6.43 5.32
CA ALA A 27 -34.15 -7.32 6.43
C ALA A 27 -32.97 -7.26 7.43
N LEU A 28 -33.22 -6.56 8.54
CA LEU A 28 -32.42 -6.71 9.76
C LEU A 28 -32.69 -8.10 10.34
N VAL A 29 -31.77 -9.04 10.14
CA VAL A 29 -31.80 -10.31 10.87
C VAL A 29 -31.32 -10.02 12.29
N ALA A 30 -32.25 -9.83 13.21
CA ALA A 30 -31.99 -9.90 14.63
C ALA A 30 -31.69 -11.35 14.98
N CYS A 31 -30.48 -11.69 15.38
CA CYS A 31 -30.16 -12.95 16.03
C CYS A 31 -30.90 -12.99 17.37
N THR A 32 -32.10 -13.60 17.42
CA THR A 32 -32.68 -14.03 18.65
C THR A 32 -32.00 -15.33 19.08
N VAL A 33 -31.22 -15.23 20.14
CA VAL A 33 -30.69 -16.40 20.83
C VAL A 33 -31.88 -17.12 21.46
N SER A 34 -32.26 -18.27 20.94
CA SER A 34 -33.21 -19.18 21.59
C SER A 34 -32.55 -19.74 22.84
N PRO A 35 -33.25 -19.75 23.99
CA PRO A 35 -32.71 -20.44 25.16
C PRO A 35 -32.75 -21.95 24.89
N ASP A 36 -31.60 -22.59 25.10
CA ASP A 36 -31.44 -24.05 25.03
C ASP A 36 -32.20 -24.70 26.20
N PRO A 37 -33.20 -25.56 25.98
CA PRO A 37 -33.86 -26.27 27.04
C PRO A 37 -33.05 -27.56 27.33
N ASP A 38 -32.58 -27.72 28.53
CA ASP A 38 -31.96 -28.90 29.13
C ASP A 38 -30.45 -28.82 29.37
N ILE A 39 -30.09 -27.97 30.33
CA ILE A 39 -28.94 -28.29 31.21
C ILE A 39 -29.51 -28.53 32.59
N GLY A 40 -29.67 -29.80 32.93
CA GLY A 40 -30.01 -30.22 34.31
C GLY A 40 -29.02 -29.68 35.34
N PRO A 41 -29.41 -29.61 36.63
CA PRO A 41 -28.61 -29.01 37.67
C PRO A 41 -27.25 -29.75 37.81
N ARG A 42 -26.15 -29.03 37.72
CA ARG A 42 -24.82 -29.56 38.04
C ARG A 42 -24.81 -30.05 39.47
N PRO A 43 -24.17 -31.20 39.75
CA PRO A 43 -23.90 -31.63 41.13
C PRO A 43 -23.06 -30.57 41.84
N SER A 44 -23.45 -30.22 43.06
CA SER A 44 -22.66 -29.41 43.97
C SER A 44 -21.31 -30.08 44.20
N GLU A 45 -20.23 -29.43 43.80
CA GLU A 45 -18.88 -29.87 44.24
C GLU A 45 -18.77 -29.62 45.72
N ASP A 46 -18.79 -30.72 46.46
CA ASP A 46 -18.52 -30.77 47.91
C ASP A 46 -17.12 -30.23 48.20
N GLY A 47 -17.10 -29.42 49.24
CA GLY A 47 -16.01 -28.64 49.76
C GLY A 47 -14.62 -29.28 49.75
N VAL A 48 -13.74 -28.59 49.02
CA VAL A 48 -12.29 -28.64 49.32
C VAL A 48 -12.08 -27.77 50.57
N GLN A 49 -11.95 -28.44 51.72
CA GLN A 49 -11.46 -27.80 52.95
C GLN A 49 -10.00 -27.39 52.71
N VAL A 50 -9.75 -26.11 52.66
CA VAL A 50 -8.39 -25.54 52.79
C VAL A 50 -7.98 -25.72 54.26
N PRO A 51 -6.85 -26.40 54.61
CA PRO A 51 -6.38 -26.44 55.99
C PRO A 51 -5.96 -25.04 56.42
N THR A 52 -6.63 -24.48 57.40
CA THR A 52 -6.16 -23.33 58.17
C THR A 52 -5.03 -23.80 59.08
N THR A 53 -3.79 -23.66 58.64
CA THR A 53 -2.65 -23.67 59.53
C THR A 53 -2.51 -22.27 60.14
N ASP A 54 -2.89 -22.15 61.38
CA ASP A 54 -2.52 -21.08 62.27
C ASP A 54 -0.99 -21.15 62.47
N GLY A 55 -0.27 -20.37 61.70
CA GLY A 55 1.16 -20.17 61.81
C GLY A 55 1.42 -18.70 62.00
N SER A 56 1.48 -18.27 63.26
CA SER A 56 2.04 -16.97 63.65
C SER A 56 3.40 -16.79 62.99
N ILE A 57 3.47 -15.89 62.00
CA ILE A 57 4.72 -15.41 61.42
C ILE A 57 5.37 -14.49 62.48
N PRO A 58 6.63 -14.75 62.89
CA PRO A 58 7.36 -13.80 63.72
C PRO A 58 7.55 -12.51 62.94
N ASP A 59 7.36 -11.39 63.60
CA ASP A 59 7.72 -10.06 63.06
C ASP A 59 9.17 -10.09 62.57
N ALA A 60 9.37 -10.16 61.27
CA ALA A 60 10.65 -9.87 60.66
C ALA A 60 10.84 -8.37 60.70
N GLU A 61 11.88 -7.95 61.37
CA GLU A 61 12.40 -6.59 61.30
C GLU A 61 12.54 -6.19 59.82
N PRO A 62 12.27 -4.90 59.45
CA PRO A 62 12.47 -4.47 58.07
C PRO A 62 13.97 -4.45 57.80
N ASP A 63 14.41 -5.45 57.01
CA ASP A 63 15.72 -5.40 56.39
C ASP A 63 15.76 -4.17 55.47
N ALA A 64 16.51 -3.17 55.90
CA ALA A 64 16.88 -2.03 55.12
C ALA A 64 17.93 -2.43 54.09
N ASP A 65 17.53 -3.30 53.17
CA ASP A 65 18.24 -3.44 51.91
C ASP A 65 17.38 -2.79 50.83
N ALA A 66 17.48 -1.46 50.76
CA ALA A 66 17.08 -0.70 49.61
C ALA A 66 17.98 -1.08 48.47
N GLY A 67 17.66 -2.23 47.85
CA GLY A 67 18.07 -2.51 46.49
C GLY A 67 17.50 -1.36 45.67
N GLY A 68 18.36 -0.42 45.31
CA GLY A 68 17.99 0.70 44.47
C GLY A 68 17.26 0.17 43.26
N ASP A 69 16.01 0.64 43.11
CA ASP A 69 15.35 0.56 41.82
C ASP A 69 16.37 1.08 40.81
N ALA A 70 16.93 0.16 40.02
CA ALA A 70 17.77 0.55 38.90
C ALA A 70 16.86 1.47 38.09
N GLU A 71 17.11 2.76 38.14
CA GLU A 71 16.40 3.73 37.33
C GLU A 71 16.41 3.15 35.93
N ALA A 72 15.23 2.78 35.44
CA ALA A 72 15.08 2.34 34.07
C ALA A 72 15.67 3.48 33.25
N GLY A 73 16.79 3.20 32.59
CA GLY A 73 17.46 4.20 31.77
C GLY A 73 16.46 4.88 30.84
N PRO A 74 16.71 6.09 30.36
CA PRO A 74 15.78 6.83 29.56
C PRO A 74 15.23 5.92 28.48
N ALA A 75 13.90 5.85 28.37
CA ALA A 75 13.23 4.98 27.42
C ALA A 75 13.82 5.24 26.02
N SER A 76 14.38 4.21 25.40
CA SER A 76 14.95 4.32 24.06
C SER A 76 13.84 4.77 23.10
N SER A 77 14.09 5.81 22.32
CA SER A 77 13.20 6.23 21.25
C SER A 77 13.33 5.37 20.01
N CYS A 78 14.23 4.38 20.02
CA CYS A 78 14.56 3.49 18.92
C CYS A 78 14.30 2.02 19.27
N SER A 79 13.89 1.23 18.28
CA SER A 79 13.73 -0.22 18.41
C SER A 79 15.07 -0.96 18.31
N ALA A 80 15.05 -2.28 18.54
CA ALA A 80 16.21 -3.15 18.37
C ALA A 80 16.67 -3.24 16.89
N GLU A 81 15.82 -2.92 15.94
CA GLU A 81 16.12 -2.84 14.51
C GLU A 81 16.46 -1.40 14.05
N ASP A 82 16.83 -0.55 15.00
CA ASP A 82 17.29 0.84 14.76
C ASP A 82 16.22 1.79 14.19
N PHE A 83 14.94 1.44 14.29
CA PHE A 83 13.86 2.35 13.95
C PHE A 83 13.58 3.30 15.11
N CYS A 84 13.86 4.59 14.90
CA CYS A 84 13.65 5.63 15.89
C CYS A 84 12.34 6.37 15.63
N HIS A 85 11.60 6.65 16.70
CA HIS A 85 10.37 7.43 16.60
C HIS A 85 10.68 8.88 16.24
N THR A 86 9.97 9.40 15.27
CA THR A 86 9.96 10.83 14.93
C THR A 86 8.57 11.40 15.19
N ALA A 87 8.50 12.54 15.88
CA ALA A 87 7.23 13.14 16.25
C ALA A 87 6.46 13.63 15.02
N VAL A 88 5.29 13.07 14.79
CA VAL A 88 4.35 13.48 13.74
C VAL A 88 3.42 14.57 14.31
N PRO A 89 3.11 15.65 13.58
CA PRO A 89 2.08 16.59 13.97
C PRO A 89 0.77 15.89 14.34
N ALA A 90 0.15 16.34 15.44
CA ALA A 90 -1.05 15.70 15.98
C ALA A 90 -2.19 15.60 14.96
N GLY A 91 -2.93 14.50 15.01
CA GLY A 91 -4.09 14.26 14.15
C GLY A 91 -3.75 13.86 12.71
N GLN A 92 -2.53 13.44 12.42
CA GLN A 92 -2.13 12.99 11.08
C GLN A 92 -1.97 11.48 11.02
N THR A 93 -2.62 10.87 10.03
CA THR A 93 -2.46 9.45 9.66
C THR A 93 -1.70 9.37 8.34
N LEU A 94 -0.41 9.04 8.42
CA LEU A 94 0.45 9.01 7.25
C LEU A 94 0.20 7.76 6.41
N ARG A 95 0.11 7.92 5.08
CA ARG A 95 -0.26 6.85 4.14
C ARG A 95 0.86 6.40 3.23
N ALA A 96 1.63 7.32 2.72
CA ALA A 96 2.74 7.07 1.80
C ALA A 96 3.76 8.19 1.92
N GLY A 97 4.94 7.97 1.41
CA GLY A 97 5.97 8.98 1.36
C GLY A 97 7.00 8.76 0.26
N TRP A 98 7.87 9.73 0.16
CA TRP A 98 8.99 9.79 -0.75
C TRP A 98 10.14 10.57 -0.11
N SER A 99 11.38 10.24 -0.44
CA SER A 99 12.57 10.95 0.05
C SER A 99 13.50 11.32 -1.09
N ASP A 100 14.08 12.52 -1.03
CA ASP A 100 15.10 12.95 -1.98
C ASP A 100 16.49 12.41 -1.58
N ALA A 101 17.47 12.63 -2.46
CA ALA A 101 18.85 12.19 -2.23
C ALA A 101 19.53 12.89 -1.04
N ALA A 102 19.05 14.06 -0.62
CA ALA A 102 19.56 14.81 0.53
C ALA A 102 18.98 14.34 1.88
N GLY A 103 17.97 13.43 1.87
CA GLY A 103 17.32 12.92 3.09
C GLY A 103 16.17 13.77 3.56
N ILE A 104 15.69 14.71 2.76
CA ILE A 104 14.41 15.37 2.99
C ILE A 104 13.31 14.37 2.64
N ALA A 105 12.44 14.07 3.59
CA ALA A 105 11.32 13.18 3.35
C ALA A 105 9.99 13.95 3.28
N TRP A 106 9.09 13.40 2.51
CA TRP A 106 7.73 13.88 2.32
C TRP A 106 6.75 12.77 2.61
N ALA A 107 5.66 13.10 3.27
CA ALA A 107 4.57 12.16 3.51
C ALA A 107 3.23 12.81 3.21
N ILE A 108 2.26 11.98 2.83
CA ILE A 108 0.86 12.38 2.66
C ILE A 108 0.00 11.75 3.74
N SER A 109 -1.01 12.48 4.20
CA SER A 109 -1.93 12.01 5.24
C SER A 109 -3.35 11.81 4.73
N SER A 110 -4.12 10.97 5.44
CA SER A 110 -5.56 10.78 5.19
C SER A 110 -6.36 12.06 5.36
N GLU A 111 -5.88 12.97 6.19
CA GLU A 111 -6.49 14.25 6.56
C GLU A 111 -6.26 15.33 5.49
N GLY A 112 -5.59 14.97 4.38
CA GLY A 112 -5.35 15.87 3.27
C GLY A 112 -4.21 16.85 3.51
N ALA A 113 -3.21 16.44 4.26
CA ALA A 113 -2.00 17.20 4.46
C ALA A 113 -0.80 16.57 3.76
N ILE A 114 0.09 17.41 3.27
CA ILE A 114 1.43 17.07 2.83
C ILE A 114 2.39 17.53 3.92
N LEU A 115 3.15 16.56 4.47
CA LEU A 115 4.13 16.82 5.51
C LEU A 115 5.53 16.75 4.94
N ARG A 116 6.42 17.55 5.53
CA ARG A 116 7.85 17.60 5.17
C ARG A 116 8.72 17.31 6.39
N TRP A 117 9.65 16.38 6.26
CA TRP A 117 10.75 16.15 7.17
C TRP A 117 11.97 16.96 6.73
N ASP A 118 12.50 17.79 7.61
CA ASP A 118 13.62 18.68 7.30
C ASP A 118 15.02 18.13 7.69
N GLY A 119 15.06 16.87 8.14
CA GLY A 119 16.22 16.22 8.71
C GLY A 119 16.15 16.07 10.22
N THR A 120 15.23 16.78 10.89
CA THR A 120 15.06 16.79 12.35
C THR A 120 13.60 16.70 12.79
N THR A 121 12.67 17.34 12.09
CA THR A 121 11.27 17.43 12.48
C THR A 121 10.31 17.31 11.30
N TRP A 122 9.15 16.72 11.55
CA TRP A 122 8.01 16.77 10.65
C TRP A 122 7.23 18.06 10.82
N SER A 123 6.90 18.72 9.73
CA SER A 123 6.01 19.87 9.71
C SER A 123 4.93 19.71 8.63
N VAL A 124 3.73 20.25 8.87
CA VAL A 124 2.69 20.34 7.85
C VAL A 124 3.12 21.42 6.86
N HIS A 125 3.40 21.02 5.63
CA HIS A 125 3.83 21.91 4.55
C HIS A 125 2.62 22.49 3.79
N ALA A 126 1.60 21.65 3.54
CA ALA A 126 0.35 22.08 2.92
C ALA A 126 -0.80 21.23 3.50
N SER A 127 -2.01 21.77 3.53
CA SER A 127 -3.19 21.11 4.08
C SER A 127 -4.47 21.50 3.35
N GLY A 128 -5.59 20.79 3.63
CA GLY A 128 -6.87 21.07 2.99
C GLY A 128 -6.93 20.60 1.53
N LEU A 129 -6.08 19.64 1.14
CA LEU A 129 -5.92 19.20 -0.25
C LEU A 129 -6.85 18.03 -0.63
N GLY A 130 -7.77 17.67 0.26
CA GLY A 130 -8.67 16.53 0.05
C GLY A 130 -7.95 15.19 0.28
N SER A 131 -8.48 14.11 -0.30
CA SER A 131 -7.92 12.78 -0.12
C SER A 131 -6.68 12.57 -1.00
N LEU A 132 -5.52 12.44 -0.36
CA LEU A 132 -4.24 12.18 -1.01
C LEU A 132 -3.99 10.67 -1.06
N VAL A 133 -3.49 10.17 -2.21
CA VAL A 133 -3.42 8.72 -2.51
C VAL A 133 -2.00 8.25 -2.76
N SER A 134 -1.20 9.01 -3.49
CA SER A 134 0.16 8.67 -3.88
C SER A 134 1.05 9.88 -3.94
N ILE A 135 2.36 9.68 -3.74
CA ILE A 135 3.37 10.73 -3.80
C ILE A 135 4.63 10.20 -4.46
N TRP A 136 5.24 11.01 -5.31
CA TRP A 136 6.54 10.74 -5.92
C TRP A 136 7.22 12.07 -6.28
N GLY A 137 8.55 12.11 -6.25
CA GLY A 137 9.31 13.28 -6.63
C GLY A 137 10.47 12.94 -7.55
N SER A 138 10.79 13.84 -8.47
CA SER A 138 11.98 13.78 -9.33
C SER A 138 13.22 14.38 -8.64
N GLY A 139 13.00 15.18 -7.60
CA GLY A 139 14.05 15.88 -6.86
C GLY A 139 13.48 16.82 -5.80
N PRO A 140 14.35 17.60 -5.14
CA PRO A 140 13.96 18.46 -4.00
C PRO A 140 13.04 19.63 -4.39
N THR A 141 12.93 19.94 -5.68
CA THR A 141 12.17 21.08 -6.19
C THR A 141 10.94 20.70 -7.01
N GLU A 142 10.67 19.39 -7.12
CA GLU A 142 9.55 18.89 -7.91
C GLU A 142 8.97 17.61 -7.33
N ILE A 143 7.69 17.68 -6.94
CA ILE A 143 6.93 16.58 -6.33
C ILE A 143 5.55 16.49 -6.97
N TRP A 144 5.11 15.27 -7.24
CA TRP A 144 3.79 14.94 -7.76
C TRP A 144 2.98 14.21 -6.71
N VAL A 145 1.70 14.60 -6.54
CA VAL A 145 0.80 14.00 -5.57
C VAL A 145 -0.51 13.63 -6.24
N GLY A 146 -0.81 12.33 -6.29
CA GLY A 146 -2.08 11.80 -6.75
C GLY A 146 -3.15 11.95 -5.68
N THR A 147 -4.33 12.38 -6.09
CA THR A 147 -5.49 12.59 -5.22
C THR A 147 -6.69 11.77 -5.70
N SER A 148 -7.72 11.67 -4.88
CA SER A 148 -9.01 11.07 -5.28
C SER A 148 -9.74 11.89 -6.35
N SER A 149 -9.28 13.10 -6.66
CA SER A 149 -9.88 14.04 -7.59
C SER A 149 -8.89 14.70 -8.53
N GLY A 150 -7.78 14.03 -8.88
CA GLY A 150 -6.81 14.53 -9.85
C GLY A 150 -5.35 14.40 -9.42
N LEU A 151 -4.55 15.34 -9.86
CA LEU A 151 -3.11 15.39 -9.67
C LEU A 151 -2.69 16.78 -9.18
N LEU A 152 -1.81 16.81 -8.18
CA LEU A 152 -1.14 18.03 -7.75
C LEU A 152 0.32 18.00 -8.20
N HIS A 153 0.84 19.16 -8.56
CA HIS A 153 2.24 19.38 -8.88
C HIS A 153 2.83 20.39 -7.91
N GLY A 154 3.82 19.97 -7.14
CA GLY A 154 4.60 20.77 -6.22
C GLY A 154 5.88 21.25 -6.87
N GLN A 155 6.04 22.57 -7.03
CA GLN A 155 7.23 23.19 -7.60
C GLN A 155 7.72 24.35 -6.73
N GLY A 156 9.03 24.60 -6.73
CA GLY A 156 9.63 25.70 -5.98
C GLY A 156 11.14 25.79 -6.15
N ALA A 157 11.73 26.83 -5.58
CA ALA A 157 13.19 27.03 -5.63
C ALA A 157 13.96 26.09 -4.69
N SER A 158 13.27 25.52 -3.70
CA SER A 158 13.81 24.56 -2.74
C SER A 158 12.70 23.69 -2.17
N SER A 159 13.06 22.59 -1.50
CA SER A 159 12.08 21.73 -0.81
C SER A 159 11.27 22.47 0.27
N ALA A 160 11.79 23.53 0.85
CA ALA A 160 11.08 24.32 1.87
C ALA A 160 10.05 25.29 1.26
N THR A 161 10.13 25.58 -0.03
CA THR A 161 9.31 26.60 -0.71
C THR A 161 8.43 26.04 -1.81
N LEU A 162 8.19 24.72 -1.82
CA LEU A 162 7.30 24.11 -2.80
C LEU A 162 5.87 24.65 -2.65
N THR A 163 5.25 24.94 -3.77
CA THR A 163 3.83 25.27 -3.85
C THR A 163 3.12 24.21 -4.65
N PHE A 164 2.08 23.61 -4.07
CA PHE A 164 1.29 22.56 -4.72
C PHE A 164 0.09 23.16 -5.44
N THR A 165 0.00 22.92 -6.75
CA THR A 165 -1.10 23.39 -7.60
C THR A 165 -1.75 22.22 -8.33
N ALA A 166 -3.06 22.32 -8.56
CA ALA A 166 -3.76 21.30 -9.34
C ALA A 166 -3.30 21.34 -10.81
N VAL A 167 -3.04 20.17 -11.37
CA VAL A 167 -2.70 20.02 -12.78
C VAL A 167 -3.99 20.09 -13.58
N ALA A 168 -4.05 21.03 -14.51
CA ALA A 168 -5.16 21.20 -15.42
C ALA A 168 -4.95 20.42 -16.74
N SER A 169 -6.05 20.14 -17.42
CA SER A 169 -6.06 19.50 -18.75
C SER A 169 -5.44 18.10 -18.78
N LEU A 170 -5.65 17.32 -17.71
CA LEU A 170 -5.25 15.91 -17.71
C LEU A 170 -6.07 15.10 -18.73
N PRO A 171 -5.41 14.26 -19.54
CA PRO A 171 -6.12 13.35 -20.43
C PRO A 171 -7.11 12.46 -19.68
N GLY A 172 -8.39 12.46 -20.11
CA GLY A 172 -9.47 11.73 -19.44
C GLY A 172 -10.12 12.48 -18.28
N GLY A 173 -9.76 13.75 -18.04
CA GLY A 173 -10.41 14.64 -17.08
C GLY A 173 -9.60 14.89 -15.81
N ASP A 174 -9.61 16.14 -15.38
CA ASP A 174 -8.82 16.65 -14.25
C ASP A 174 -9.31 16.13 -12.88
N ALA A 175 -10.61 15.84 -12.78
CA ALA A 175 -11.24 15.35 -11.55
C ALA A 175 -11.22 13.81 -11.40
N THR A 176 -10.43 13.10 -12.20
CA THR A 176 -10.34 11.65 -12.14
C THR A 176 -9.20 11.22 -11.22
N PRO A 177 -9.41 10.27 -10.28
CA PRO A 177 -8.40 9.84 -9.33
C PRO A 177 -7.07 9.41 -9.98
N ILE A 178 -5.96 9.73 -9.32
CA ILE A 178 -4.63 9.21 -9.61
C ILE A 178 -4.21 8.28 -8.48
N SER A 179 -4.11 6.99 -8.77
CA SER A 179 -3.87 5.94 -7.76
C SER A 179 -2.39 5.72 -7.47
N SER A 180 -1.52 5.93 -8.45
CA SER A 180 -0.08 5.70 -8.32
C SER A 180 0.69 6.60 -9.27
N ILE A 181 1.87 7.05 -8.83
CA ILE A 181 2.81 7.87 -9.59
C ILE A 181 4.20 7.32 -9.43
N TRP A 182 4.97 7.32 -10.50
CA TRP A 182 6.37 6.95 -10.52
C TRP A 182 7.05 7.53 -11.76
N GLY A 183 8.36 7.76 -11.69
CA GLY A 183 9.11 8.25 -12.84
C GLY A 183 10.61 7.98 -12.73
N THR A 184 11.34 8.28 -13.79
CA THR A 184 12.80 8.21 -13.84
C THR A 184 13.45 9.59 -13.70
N GLY A 185 12.68 10.65 -13.85
CA GLY A 185 13.16 12.02 -13.78
C GLY A 185 12.05 13.05 -14.00
N PRO A 186 12.40 14.35 -14.04
CA PRO A 186 11.42 15.43 -14.15
C PRO A 186 10.60 15.40 -15.45
N ASP A 187 11.17 14.89 -16.52
CA ASP A 187 10.55 14.81 -17.84
C ASP A 187 10.10 13.38 -18.21
N ASP A 188 10.07 12.47 -17.28
CA ASP A 188 9.59 11.08 -17.48
C ASP A 188 8.83 10.62 -16.23
N VAL A 189 7.54 10.99 -16.16
CA VAL A 189 6.66 10.68 -15.03
C VAL A 189 5.43 9.93 -15.52
N TRP A 190 5.11 8.86 -14.82
CA TRP A 190 3.99 7.96 -15.11
C TRP A 190 2.94 8.04 -14.01
N ALA A 191 1.68 8.05 -14.40
CA ALA A 191 0.57 8.02 -13.46
C ALA A 191 -0.50 7.03 -13.90
N THR A 192 -1.12 6.36 -12.93
CA THR A 192 -2.22 5.43 -13.19
C THR A 192 -3.44 5.78 -12.35
N GLY A 193 -4.60 5.37 -12.84
CA GLY A 193 -5.87 5.53 -12.14
C GLY A 193 -7.02 4.86 -12.88
N PRO A 194 -8.25 4.95 -12.36
CA PRO A 194 -9.44 4.47 -13.05
C PRO A 194 -9.67 5.24 -14.34
N ALA A 195 -10.32 4.62 -15.30
CA ALA A 195 -10.70 5.32 -16.52
C ALA A 195 -11.88 6.27 -16.27
N ALA A 196 -11.78 7.48 -16.81
CA ALA A 196 -12.89 8.42 -16.91
C ALA A 196 -13.62 8.31 -18.27
N THR A 197 -12.99 7.69 -19.25
CA THR A 197 -13.48 7.61 -20.63
C THR A 197 -14.21 6.28 -20.85
N PRO A 198 -15.45 6.28 -21.40
CA PRO A 198 -16.14 5.07 -21.79
C PRO A 198 -15.29 4.20 -22.73
N GLY A 199 -15.29 2.88 -22.50
CA GLY A 199 -14.49 1.92 -23.28
C GLY A 199 -13.11 1.61 -22.72
N TYR A 200 -12.59 2.42 -21.82
CA TYR A 200 -11.35 2.15 -21.08
C TYR A 200 -11.70 1.56 -19.70
N ARG A 201 -10.82 0.70 -19.16
CA ARG A 201 -10.97 0.20 -17.78
C ARG A 201 -9.98 0.85 -16.82
N GLY A 202 -8.82 1.28 -17.32
CA GLY A 202 -7.79 1.98 -16.57
C GLY A 202 -7.22 3.15 -17.36
N ARG A 203 -6.52 4.04 -16.67
CA ARG A 203 -5.84 5.19 -17.23
C ARG A 203 -4.35 5.04 -16.95
N VAL A 204 -3.53 5.14 -17.99
CA VAL A 204 -2.07 5.25 -17.90
C VAL A 204 -1.69 6.54 -18.59
N LEU A 205 -1.09 7.45 -17.85
CA LEU A 205 -0.63 8.74 -18.31
C LEU A 205 0.88 8.79 -18.27
N HIS A 206 1.46 9.45 -19.25
CA HIS A 206 2.88 9.71 -19.35
C HIS A 206 3.14 11.20 -19.53
N TYR A 207 3.94 11.77 -18.65
CA TYR A 207 4.44 13.14 -18.73
C TYR A 207 5.83 13.12 -19.34
N THR A 208 6.02 13.86 -20.41
CA THR A 208 7.28 13.93 -21.15
C THR A 208 7.82 15.38 -21.19
N GLY A 209 7.78 16.03 -20.03
CA GLY A 209 8.27 17.38 -19.84
C GLY A 209 7.23 18.47 -20.13
N GLN A 210 7.55 19.69 -19.71
CA GLN A 210 6.63 20.83 -19.75
C GLN A 210 6.15 21.17 -21.17
N ALA A 211 6.97 20.95 -22.19
CA ALA A 211 6.60 21.26 -23.57
C ALA A 211 5.50 20.35 -24.13
N ASN A 212 5.45 19.09 -23.69
CA ASN A 212 4.52 18.09 -24.19
C ASN A 212 3.37 17.81 -23.19
N GLY A 213 3.61 18.03 -21.89
CA GLY A 213 2.64 17.78 -20.83
C GLY A 213 2.31 16.31 -20.64
N TRP A 214 1.10 16.04 -20.16
CA TRP A 214 0.56 14.69 -19.95
C TRP A 214 -0.16 14.17 -21.19
N SER A 215 0.05 12.93 -21.56
CA SER A 215 -0.65 12.23 -22.63
C SER A 215 -1.10 10.85 -22.19
N PHE A 216 -2.09 10.27 -22.88
CA PHE A 216 -2.40 8.83 -22.71
C PHE A 216 -1.26 7.99 -23.29
N ASP A 217 -0.91 6.95 -22.56
CA ASP A 217 -0.12 5.84 -23.11
C ASP A 217 -1.05 4.77 -23.69
N ASP A 218 -0.58 4.04 -24.71
CA ASP A 218 -1.31 2.96 -25.37
C ASP A 218 -1.70 1.81 -24.43
N ALA A 219 -1.05 1.67 -23.28
CA ALA A 219 -1.47 0.74 -22.24
C ALA A 219 -2.90 1.00 -21.75
N SER A 220 -3.40 2.23 -21.84
CA SER A 220 -4.76 2.61 -21.43
C SER A 220 -5.87 1.90 -22.21
N VAL A 221 -5.62 1.47 -23.46
CA VAL A 221 -6.62 0.75 -24.27
C VAL A 221 -6.81 -0.72 -23.85
N GLN A 222 -5.96 -1.22 -22.98
CA GLN A 222 -6.08 -2.60 -22.49
C GLN A 222 -7.23 -2.74 -21.49
N PRO A 223 -7.89 -3.90 -21.40
CA PRO A 223 -8.99 -4.15 -20.48
C PRO A 223 -8.49 -4.40 -19.04
N ILE A 224 -7.58 -3.55 -18.55
CA ILE A 224 -6.94 -3.64 -17.23
C ILE A 224 -7.30 -2.41 -16.43
N GLN A 225 -7.77 -2.61 -15.21
CA GLN A 225 -7.96 -1.54 -14.24
C GLN A 225 -6.64 -1.33 -13.48
N TYR A 226 -5.81 -0.42 -13.98
CA TYR A 226 -4.49 -0.16 -13.40
C TYR A 226 -4.58 0.50 -12.03
N ALA A 227 -3.81 -0.02 -11.08
CA ALA A 227 -3.75 0.46 -9.70
C ALA A 227 -2.36 0.94 -9.30
N ARG A 228 -1.30 0.41 -9.93
CA ARG A 228 0.09 0.71 -9.56
C ARG A 228 0.94 0.95 -10.80
N VAL A 229 1.86 1.91 -10.69
CA VAL A 229 3.01 2.10 -11.56
C VAL A 229 4.26 2.19 -10.72
N TRP A 230 5.33 1.50 -11.12
CA TRP A 230 6.62 1.49 -10.45
C TRP A 230 7.71 1.08 -11.43
N GLY A 231 8.94 1.04 -10.97
CA GLY A 231 10.05 0.56 -11.79
C GLY A 231 11.40 0.86 -11.19
N SER A 232 12.41 0.77 -12.03
CA SER A 232 13.78 1.22 -11.74
C SER A 232 14.47 1.62 -13.05
N ALA A 233 15.58 2.34 -12.94
CA ALA A 233 16.36 2.75 -14.11
C ALA A 233 16.87 1.54 -14.93
N THR A 234 17.05 0.38 -14.28
CA THR A 234 17.53 -0.85 -14.93
C THR A 234 16.40 -1.74 -15.44
N SER A 235 15.25 -1.72 -14.80
CA SER A 235 14.14 -2.63 -15.12
C SER A 235 13.10 -2.04 -16.07
N GLY A 236 13.08 -0.71 -16.23
CA GLY A 236 12.05 0.03 -16.96
C GLY A 236 10.79 0.28 -16.13
N VAL A 237 9.68 0.54 -16.81
CA VAL A 237 8.39 0.90 -16.23
C VAL A 237 7.50 -0.33 -16.11
N TRP A 238 6.86 -0.48 -14.96
CA TRP A 238 5.96 -1.59 -14.65
C TRP A 238 4.59 -1.07 -14.27
N LEU A 239 3.56 -1.79 -14.70
CA LEU A 239 2.16 -1.50 -14.42
C LEU A 239 1.52 -2.73 -13.80
N ALA A 240 0.71 -2.55 -12.77
CA ALA A 240 -0.13 -3.60 -12.22
C ALA A 240 -1.57 -3.14 -12.08
N GLY A 241 -2.48 -4.06 -12.32
CA GLY A 241 -3.92 -3.83 -12.19
C GLY A 241 -4.70 -5.13 -12.28
N THR A 242 -6.02 -5.03 -12.26
CA THR A 242 -6.90 -6.19 -12.30
C THR A 242 -7.56 -6.31 -13.67
N ARG A 243 -7.61 -7.51 -14.20
CA ARG A 243 -8.43 -7.88 -15.37
C ARG A 243 -9.17 -9.18 -15.10
N ASN A 244 -10.20 -9.44 -15.87
CA ASN A 244 -10.80 -10.77 -15.90
C ASN A 244 -10.06 -11.64 -16.92
N ASN A 245 -9.74 -12.87 -16.53
CA ASN A 245 -9.20 -13.88 -17.43
C ASN A 245 -10.27 -14.46 -18.38
N SER A 246 -9.92 -15.42 -19.21
CA SER A 246 -10.83 -16.06 -20.17
C SER A 246 -12.00 -16.80 -19.51
N LYS A 247 -11.90 -17.15 -18.23
CA LYS A 247 -12.97 -17.77 -17.42
C LYS A 247 -13.79 -16.73 -16.64
N ASN A 248 -13.61 -15.43 -16.92
CA ASN A 248 -14.23 -14.29 -16.23
C ASN A 248 -13.91 -14.23 -14.73
N ILE A 249 -12.75 -14.70 -14.31
CA ILE A 249 -12.24 -14.65 -12.95
C ILE A 249 -11.23 -13.50 -12.85
N PRO A 250 -11.33 -12.62 -11.82
CA PRO A 250 -10.35 -11.56 -11.61
C PRO A 250 -8.95 -12.14 -11.39
N GLU A 251 -7.97 -11.59 -12.10
CA GLU A 251 -6.57 -11.89 -11.93
C GLU A 251 -5.72 -10.61 -11.94
N LEU A 252 -4.60 -10.64 -11.26
CA LEU A 252 -3.60 -9.58 -11.33
C LEU A 252 -2.93 -9.62 -12.71
N ALA A 253 -3.02 -8.52 -13.43
CA ALA A 253 -2.32 -8.29 -14.68
C ALA A 253 -1.10 -7.41 -14.43
N VAL A 254 0.07 -7.85 -14.83
CA VAL A 254 1.30 -7.08 -14.80
C VAL A 254 1.81 -6.88 -16.22
N ARG A 255 2.19 -5.64 -16.53
CA ARG A 255 2.79 -5.28 -17.80
C ARG A 255 4.10 -4.55 -17.57
N ARG A 256 5.02 -4.69 -18.48
CA ARG A 256 6.34 -4.07 -18.43
C ARG A 256 6.69 -3.39 -19.74
N ARG A 257 7.23 -2.19 -19.64
CA ARG A 257 7.96 -1.51 -20.70
C ARG A 257 9.44 -1.55 -20.34
N ALA A 258 10.20 -2.42 -20.98
CA ALA A 258 11.63 -2.55 -20.75
C ALA A 258 12.36 -1.25 -21.12
N VAL A 259 13.54 -1.04 -20.57
CA VAL A 259 14.39 0.11 -20.92
C VAL A 259 14.64 0.11 -22.42
N GLY A 260 14.40 1.24 -23.06
CA GLY A 260 14.53 1.41 -24.52
C GLY A 260 13.36 0.86 -25.35
N ALA A 261 12.37 0.19 -24.74
CA ALA A 261 11.18 -0.25 -25.44
C ALA A 261 10.13 0.87 -25.56
N ASN A 262 9.30 0.81 -26.60
CA ASN A 262 8.23 1.78 -26.83
C ASN A 262 6.84 1.28 -26.42
N VAL A 263 6.71 0.00 -26.08
CA VAL A 263 5.42 -0.63 -25.77
C VAL A 263 5.50 -1.46 -24.49
N PHE A 264 4.36 -1.56 -23.79
CA PHE A 264 4.20 -2.47 -22.67
C PHE A 264 3.85 -3.89 -23.17
N THR A 265 4.51 -4.88 -22.60
CA THR A 265 4.23 -6.30 -22.83
C THR A 265 3.70 -6.95 -21.55
N ASP A 266 2.87 -7.98 -21.71
CA ASP A 266 2.34 -8.73 -20.56
C ASP A 266 3.45 -9.54 -19.90
N VAL A 267 3.44 -9.58 -18.57
CA VAL A 267 4.33 -10.39 -17.75
C VAL A 267 3.53 -11.54 -17.15
N ALA A 268 3.93 -12.77 -17.45
CA ALA A 268 3.32 -13.95 -16.86
C ALA A 268 3.82 -14.14 -15.42
N LEU A 269 2.93 -14.05 -14.44
CA LEU A 269 3.23 -14.32 -13.05
C LEU A 269 2.88 -15.76 -12.67
N PRO A 270 3.66 -16.43 -11.80
CA PRO A 270 3.32 -17.73 -11.27
C PRO A 270 2.13 -17.63 -10.31
N GLY A 271 1.43 -18.75 -10.14
CA GLY A 271 0.50 -18.96 -9.04
C GLY A 271 1.17 -19.65 -7.86
N ASP A 272 0.40 -19.88 -6.81
CA ASP A 272 0.81 -20.63 -5.65
C ASP A 272 1.09 -22.09 -6.03
N PRO A 273 2.31 -22.60 -5.80
CA PRO A 273 2.69 -23.95 -6.18
C PRO A 273 1.99 -25.06 -5.35
N ALA A 274 1.27 -24.70 -4.28
CA ALA A 274 0.43 -25.62 -3.54
C ALA A 274 -0.84 -26.04 -4.31
N TYR A 275 -1.17 -25.35 -5.39
CA TYR A 275 -2.31 -25.63 -6.25
C TYR A 275 -1.86 -26.13 -7.62
N GLU A 276 -2.79 -26.76 -8.36
CA GLU A 276 -2.54 -27.14 -9.76
C GLU A 276 -2.20 -25.92 -10.62
N LEU A 277 -1.32 -26.11 -11.62
CA LEU A 277 -0.82 -25.04 -12.48
C LEU A 277 -1.93 -24.22 -13.18
N ASP A 278 -3.04 -24.89 -13.52
CA ASP A 278 -4.17 -24.28 -14.21
C ASP A 278 -5.26 -23.74 -13.29
N ASN A 279 -5.04 -23.79 -11.98
CA ASN A 279 -6.00 -23.26 -11.02
C ASN A 279 -6.02 -21.71 -11.10
N PRO A 280 -7.11 -21.10 -11.60
CA PRO A 280 -7.18 -19.66 -11.76
C PRO A 280 -7.20 -18.89 -10.43
N TYR A 281 -7.50 -19.58 -9.34
CA TYR A 281 -7.54 -19.00 -7.99
C TYR A 281 -6.18 -19.03 -7.26
N ALA A 282 -5.19 -19.71 -7.85
CA ALA A 282 -3.84 -19.79 -7.26
C ALA A 282 -3.01 -18.51 -7.49
N LYS A 283 -3.45 -17.62 -8.36
CA LYS A 283 -2.74 -16.38 -8.68
C LYS A 283 -3.24 -15.23 -7.79
N LEU A 284 -2.40 -14.23 -7.61
CA LEU A 284 -2.85 -12.95 -7.05
C LEU A 284 -3.97 -12.38 -7.93
N ASN A 285 -5.00 -11.84 -7.32
CA ASN A 285 -6.10 -11.15 -7.98
C ASN A 285 -6.11 -9.65 -7.71
N THR A 286 -5.47 -9.21 -6.62
CA THR A 286 -5.31 -7.80 -6.27
C THR A 286 -3.85 -7.48 -5.96
N VAL A 287 -3.51 -6.20 -5.94
CA VAL A 287 -2.20 -5.69 -5.56
C VAL A 287 -2.34 -4.67 -4.44
N TRP A 288 -1.64 -4.91 -3.33
CA TRP A 288 -1.59 -3.98 -2.19
C TRP A 288 -0.35 -3.09 -2.26
N GLY A 289 0.82 -3.69 -2.53
CA GLY A 289 2.08 -2.99 -2.60
C GLY A 289 2.98 -3.50 -3.71
N VAL A 290 3.80 -2.61 -4.23
CA VAL A 290 4.83 -2.91 -5.24
C VAL A 290 6.11 -2.19 -4.90
N SER A 291 7.24 -2.78 -5.24
CA SER A 291 8.55 -2.14 -5.16
C SER A 291 9.49 -2.69 -6.22
N GLY A 292 10.35 -1.82 -6.75
CA GLY A 292 11.47 -2.19 -7.60
C GLY A 292 12.76 -1.70 -6.96
N SER A 293 13.71 -2.60 -6.77
CA SER A 293 15.00 -2.29 -6.19
C SER A 293 16.04 -1.88 -7.23
N SER A 294 17.15 -1.31 -6.79
CA SER A 294 18.23 -0.86 -7.66
C SER A 294 18.93 -2.00 -8.39
N ASP A 295 18.93 -3.21 -7.83
CA ASP A 295 19.44 -4.43 -8.49
C ASP A 295 18.45 -5.01 -9.51
N GLY A 296 17.31 -4.37 -9.71
CA GLY A 296 16.27 -4.78 -10.64
C GLY A 296 15.26 -5.78 -10.06
N THR A 297 15.39 -6.21 -8.81
CA THR A 297 14.42 -7.12 -8.18
C THR A 297 13.05 -6.46 -8.05
N MET A 298 12.01 -7.19 -8.40
CA MET A 298 10.61 -6.75 -8.32
C MET A 298 9.87 -7.47 -7.21
N TRP A 299 9.12 -6.71 -6.43
CA TRP A 299 8.27 -7.20 -5.35
C TRP A 299 6.83 -6.78 -5.61
N ILE A 300 5.92 -7.73 -5.56
CA ILE A 300 4.48 -7.50 -5.73
C ILE A 300 3.78 -8.24 -4.61
N VAL A 301 3.10 -7.52 -3.75
CA VAL A 301 2.35 -8.07 -2.61
C VAL A 301 0.87 -7.84 -2.84
N GLY A 302 0.07 -8.85 -2.55
CA GLY A 302 -1.37 -8.80 -2.74
C GLY A 302 -2.08 -10.00 -2.15
N GLU A 303 -3.25 -10.29 -2.66
CA GLU A 303 -4.02 -11.46 -2.24
C GLU A 303 -4.44 -12.32 -3.42
N GLN A 304 -4.64 -13.59 -3.15
CA GLN A 304 -5.35 -14.53 -4.01
C GLN A 304 -6.86 -14.42 -3.82
N ALA A 305 -7.59 -15.21 -4.55
CA ALA A 305 -8.99 -15.47 -4.26
C ALA A 305 -9.15 -15.91 -2.79
N PHE A 306 -10.28 -15.52 -2.19
CA PHE A 306 -10.62 -15.80 -0.79
C PHE A 306 -9.79 -15.05 0.26
N GLY A 307 -9.10 -13.97 -0.12
CA GLY A 307 -8.37 -13.10 0.80
C GLY A 307 -7.07 -13.70 1.35
N LEU A 308 -6.48 -14.67 0.66
CA LEU A 308 -5.22 -15.26 1.09
C LEU A 308 -4.04 -14.37 0.68
N PRO A 309 -3.27 -13.82 1.63
CA PRO A 309 -2.16 -12.95 1.32
C PRO A 309 -0.99 -13.71 0.70
N GLY A 310 -0.34 -13.10 -0.27
CA GLY A 310 0.84 -13.65 -0.91
C GLY A 310 1.70 -12.58 -1.57
N TYR A 311 2.87 -12.98 -2.03
CA TYR A 311 3.73 -12.11 -2.81
C TYR A 311 4.38 -12.86 -3.97
N VAL A 312 4.73 -12.10 -4.99
CA VAL A 312 5.54 -12.56 -6.10
C VAL A 312 6.83 -11.76 -6.12
N ARG A 313 7.95 -12.45 -6.19
CA ARG A 313 9.28 -11.86 -6.33
C ARG A 313 9.86 -12.21 -7.68
N GLY A 314 10.28 -11.19 -8.44
CA GLY A 314 11.01 -11.34 -9.69
C GLY A 314 12.46 -10.96 -9.51
N VAL A 315 13.38 -11.87 -9.77
CA VAL A 315 14.83 -11.65 -9.70
C VAL A 315 15.41 -11.70 -11.10
N THR A 316 16.33 -10.79 -11.38
CA THR A 316 17.08 -10.72 -12.63
C THR A 316 18.57 -10.91 -12.37
N THR A 317 19.27 -11.50 -13.34
CA THR A 317 20.73 -11.65 -13.33
C THR A 317 21.40 -11.03 -14.56
N ASP A 318 20.60 -10.43 -15.43
CA ASP A 318 21.02 -9.89 -16.74
C ASP A 318 20.69 -8.38 -16.89
N GLY A 319 20.64 -7.68 -15.75
CA GLY A 319 20.37 -6.24 -15.74
C GLY A 319 18.93 -5.91 -16.11
N GLY A 320 17.98 -6.77 -15.74
CA GLY A 320 16.57 -6.52 -15.96
C GLY A 320 16.06 -6.94 -17.35
N GLN A 321 16.78 -7.75 -18.11
CA GLN A 321 16.29 -8.25 -19.40
C GLN A 321 15.26 -9.37 -19.19
N THR A 322 15.60 -10.35 -18.37
CA THR A 322 14.73 -11.47 -18.02
C THR A 322 14.53 -11.59 -16.51
N TYR A 323 13.45 -12.26 -16.11
CA TYR A 323 13.07 -12.43 -14.71
C TYR A 323 12.74 -13.89 -14.39
N THR A 324 13.30 -14.36 -13.28
CA THR A 324 12.82 -15.58 -12.62
C THR A 324 11.83 -15.18 -11.54
N TRP A 325 10.58 -15.62 -11.68
CA TRP A 325 9.50 -15.29 -10.79
C TRP A 325 9.23 -16.42 -9.79
N THR A 326 9.02 -16.06 -8.53
CA THR A 326 8.65 -16.99 -7.47
C THR A 326 7.43 -16.45 -6.75
N TYR A 327 6.39 -17.28 -6.60
CA TYR A 327 5.26 -17.00 -5.72
C TYR A 327 5.54 -17.58 -4.34
N THR A 328 5.10 -16.87 -3.28
CA THR A 328 5.13 -17.35 -1.92
C THR A 328 3.87 -16.90 -1.19
N ALA A 329 3.14 -17.85 -0.61
CA ALA A 329 2.02 -17.57 0.27
C ALA A 329 2.56 -16.93 1.57
N LEU A 330 1.92 -15.86 2.02
CA LEU A 330 2.14 -15.33 3.36
C LEU A 330 1.26 -16.12 4.32
N ASP A 331 1.78 -16.39 5.52
CA ASP A 331 1.08 -17.24 6.49
C ASP A 331 -0.28 -16.64 6.89
N ALA A 332 -1.35 -17.25 6.40
CA ALA A 332 -2.72 -16.85 6.70
C ALA A 332 -3.08 -16.99 8.20
N LYS A 333 -2.36 -17.83 8.95
CA LYS A 333 -2.59 -18.02 10.39
C LYS A 333 -2.15 -16.83 11.22
N SER A 334 -1.30 -15.96 10.67
CA SER A 334 -0.77 -14.81 11.39
C SER A 334 -1.67 -13.57 11.33
N VAL A 335 -2.81 -13.61 10.63
CA VAL A 335 -3.70 -12.44 10.43
C VAL A 335 -2.90 -11.19 9.99
N PHE A 336 -1.86 -11.40 9.21
CA PHE A 336 -1.00 -10.34 8.71
C PHE A 336 -1.50 -9.90 7.33
N LEU A 337 -2.06 -8.69 7.27
CA LEU A 337 -2.40 -8.03 6.03
C LEU A 337 -1.31 -6.99 5.73
N PRO A 338 -0.43 -7.23 4.77
CA PRO A 338 0.57 -6.24 4.39
C PRO A 338 -0.07 -5.08 3.64
N ASN A 339 0.25 -3.85 4.06
CA ASN A 339 -0.22 -2.63 3.41
C ASN A 339 0.83 -2.05 2.45
N ALA A 340 2.11 -2.29 2.73
CA ALA A 340 3.22 -1.73 1.96
C ALA A 340 4.41 -2.69 1.90
N VAL A 341 5.15 -2.61 0.81
CA VAL A 341 6.42 -3.31 0.60
C VAL A 341 7.47 -2.34 0.10
N TRP A 342 8.69 -2.48 0.61
CA TRP A 342 9.86 -1.79 0.09
C TRP A 342 11.00 -2.79 -0.09
N GLY A 343 11.38 -3.05 -1.34
CA GLY A 343 12.50 -3.90 -1.70
C GLY A 343 13.76 -3.07 -1.91
N ILE A 344 14.81 -3.39 -1.19
CA ILE A 344 16.13 -2.76 -1.32
C ILE A 344 16.99 -3.57 -2.29
N SER A 345 16.86 -4.90 -2.20
CA SER A 345 17.53 -5.86 -3.08
C SER A 345 16.77 -7.19 -3.12
N ALA A 346 17.31 -8.18 -3.84
CA ALA A 346 16.79 -9.55 -3.82
C ALA A 346 16.86 -10.18 -2.41
N ASN A 347 17.73 -9.69 -1.54
CA ASN A 347 18.01 -10.26 -0.22
C ASN A 347 17.61 -9.35 0.94
N ASP A 348 17.05 -8.18 0.66
CA ASP A 348 16.64 -7.21 1.67
C ASP A 348 15.35 -6.52 1.23
N ALA A 349 14.29 -6.72 2.01
CA ALA A 349 12.99 -6.08 1.79
C ALA A 349 12.19 -6.00 3.08
N TRP A 350 11.29 -5.05 3.15
CA TRP A 350 10.45 -4.78 4.32
C TRP A 350 8.97 -4.79 3.95
N LEU A 351 8.16 -5.42 4.81
CA LEU A 351 6.69 -5.43 4.74
C LEU A 351 6.12 -4.75 5.97
N GLY A 352 5.38 -3.68 5.76
CA GLY A 352 4.56 -3.04 6.79
C GLY A 352 3.09 -3.45 6.67
N GLY A 353 2.41 -3.64 7.77
CA GLY A 353 1.01 -4.06 7.77
C GLY A 353 0.25 -3.69 9.04
N ASP A 354 -0.91 -4.31 9.22
CA ASP A 354 -1.81 -4.04 10.33
C ASP A 354 -1.21 -4.45 11.68
N PHE A 355 -1.72 -3.86 12.75
CA PHE A 355 -1.33 -4.15 14.14
C PHE A 355 0.16 -3.92 14.45
N GLY A 356 0.78 -2.91 13.84
CA GLY A 356 2.20 -2.58 14.03
C GLY A 356 3.15 -3.69 13.56
N ARG A 357 2.67 -4.57 12.70
CA ARG A 357 3.47 -5.69 12.22
C ARG A 357 4.41 -5.25 11.12
N LEU A 358 5.68 -5.52 11.36
CA LEU A 358 6.75 -5.31 10.41
C LEU A 358 7.46 -6.63 10.17
N ARG A 359 7.79 -6.93 8.91
CA ARG A 359 8.59 -8.09 8.54
C ARG A 359 9.77 -7.67 7.70
N HIS A 360 10.90 -8.29 7.95
CA HIS A 360 12.15 -8.13 7.22
C HIS A 360 12.49 -9.41 6.46
N TRP A 361 12.75 -9.29 5.15
CA TRP A 361 13.29 -10.35 4.32
C TRP A 361 14.81 -10.34 4.39
N ASP A 362 15.42 -11.45 4.84
CA ASP A 362 16.86 -11.59 5.03
C ASP A 362 17.57 -12.34 3.88
N GLY A 363 16.91 -12.45 2.74
CA GLY A 363 17.38 -13.23 1.60
C GLY A 363 16.87 -14.68 1.58
N VAL A 364 16.44 -15.21 2.74
CA VAL A 364 15.99 -16.60 2.89
C VAL A 364 14.53 -16.68 3.34
N ARG A 365 14.14 -15.85 4.33
CA ARG A 365 12.79 -15.87 4.92
C ARG A 365 12.38 -14.50 5.47
N TRP A 366 11.09 -14.32 5.61
CA TRP A 366 10.53 -13.20 6.36
C TRP A 366 10.67 -13.43 7.86
N LYS A 367 11.32 -12.52 8.55
CA LYS A 367 11.42 -12.46 10.01
C LYS A 367 10.48 -11.39 10.54
N GLN A 368 9.79 -11.68 11.65
CA GLN A 368 9.05 -10.66 12.37
C GLN A 368 10.04 -9.67 12.99
N ALA A 369 9.92 -8.40 12.67
CA ALA A 369 10.59 -7.32 13.35
C ALA A 369 9.63 -6.73 14.39
N PHE A 370 10.05 -6.69 15.65
CA PHE A 370 9.25 -6.13 16.72
C PHE A 370 9.66 -4.68 16.96
N ILE A 371 8.76 -3.75 16.68
CA ILE A 371 8.97 -2.36 16.99
C ILE A 371 8.44 -2.10 18.39
N THR A 372 9.37 -2.03 19.33
CA THR A 372 9.08 -1.65 20.71
C THR A 372 9.70 -0.28 20.94
N ILE A 373 8.85 0.71 21.14
CA ILE A 373 9.26 2.06 21.52
C ILE A 373 8.80 2.26 22.96
N THR A 374 9.72 2.60 23.83
CA THR A 374 9.49 2.60 25.28
C THR A 374 9.29 1.18 25.84
N LYS A 375 8.16 0.90 26.49
CA LYS A 375 7.87 -0.41 27.14
C LYS A 375 6.92 -1.30 26.32
N TYR A 376 6.26 -0.74 25.29
CA TYR A 376 5.17 -1.43 24.61
C TYR A 376 5.44 -1.52 23.11
N PRO A 377 5.03 -2.65 22.48
CA PRO A 377 5.06 -2.76 21.04
C PRO A 377 4.15 -1.70 20.39
N VAL A 378 4.55 -1.21 19.23
CA VAL A 378 3.67 -0.44 18.37
C VAL A 378 2.57 -1.37 17.87
N ILE A 379 1.32 -0.94 17.99
CA ILE A 379 0.13 -1.68 17.54
C ILE A 379 -0.62 -0.95 16.42
N ASP A 380 -0.24 0.28 16.12
CA ASP A 380 -0.85 1.05 15.05
C ASP A 380 -0.48 0.48 13.68
N PRO A 381 -1.42 0.51 12.69
CA PRO A 381 -1.13 0.00 11.36
C PRO A 381 -0.02 0.80 10.67
N PHE A 382 0.86 0.10 9.98
CA PHE A 382 1.82 0.68 9.05
C PHE A 382 1.23 0.71 7.65
N TYR A 383 1.14 1.88 7.03
CA TYR A 383 0.55 2.09 5.72
C TYR A 383 1.57 2.36 4.62
N GLY A 384 2.74 2.88 4.97
CA GLY A 384 3.80 3.21 4.03
C GLY A 384 5.17 2.74 4.52
N VAL A 385 5.96 2.21 3.59
CA VAL A 385 7.37 1.87 3.77
C VAL A 385 8.11 2.36 2.55
N TRP A 386 9.17 3.16 2.74
CA TRP A 386 10.04 3.63 1.66
C TRP A 386 11.41 4.01 2.22
N GLY A 387 12.39 4.18 1.34
CA GLY A 387 13.72 4.59 1.75
C GLY A 387 14.66 4.84 0.59
N ARG A 388 15.91 5.16 0.90
CA ARG A 388 16.99 5.32 -0.07
C ARG A 388 17.93 4.11 -0.13
N GLY A 389 17.84 3.23 0.85
CA GLY A 389 18.65 2.01 0.98
C GLY A 389 18.45 1.36 2.33
N THR A 390 19.32 0.39 2.66
CA THR A 390 19.31 -0.34 3.94
C THR A 390 19.48 0.60 5.14
N ASP A 391 20.26 1.66 4.98
CA ASP A 391 20.68 2.56 6.05
C ASP A 391 19.72 3.75 6.25
N ASP A 392 18.76 3.91 5.37
CA ASP A 392 17.78 5.00 5.42
C ASP A 392 16.42 4.51 4.98
N LEU A 393 15.56 4.22 5.96
CA LEU A 393 14.26 3.62 5.76
C LEU A 393 13.20 4.28 6.64
N TRP A 394 12.07 4.60 6.06
CA TRP A 394 10.91 5.15 6.71
C TRP A 394 9.77 4.15 6.79
N ILE A 395 9.07 4.13 7.92
CA ILE A 395 7.82 3.39 8.14
C ILE A 395 6.82 4.37 8.74
N VAL A 396 5.65 4.49 8.13
CA VAL A 396 4.63 5.42 8.58
C VAL A 396 3.26 4.77 8.71
N GLY A 397 2.44 5.34 9.58
CA GLY A 397 1.11 4.83 9.87
C GLY A 397 0.22 5.82 10.62
N ALA A 398 -0.71 5.29 11.39
CA ALA A 398 -1.66 6.07 12.19
C ALA A 398 -0.94 6.79 13.35
N GLY A 399 -0.69 8.09 13.18
CA GLY A 399 -0.02 8.91 14.21
C GLY A 399 1.45 8.54 14.47
N ILE A 400 2.08 7.76 13.57
CA ILE A 400 3.44 7.25 13.76
C ILE A 400 4.30 7.45 12.52
N ALA A 401 5.55 7.83 12.74
CA ALA A 401 6.62 7.79 11.75
C ALA A 401 7.90 7.30 12.42
N LEU A 402 8.47 6.25 11.87
CA LEU A 402 9.69 5.61 12.31
C LEU A 402 10.75 5.83 11.23
N HIS A 403 11.95 6.19 11.65
CA HIS A 403 13.09 6.40 10.77
C HIS A 403 14.26 5.54 11.22
N ARG A 404 14.76 4.74 10.31
CA ARG A 404 16.04 4.06 10.44
C ARG A 404 17.07 4.85 9.67
N ASP A 405 18.00 5.49 10.39
CA ASP A 405 19.09 6.29 9.81
C ASP A 405 20.40 5.87 10.49
N LEU A 406 21.06 4.86 9.89
CA LEU A 406 22.29 4.31 10.43
C LEU A 406 23.47 5.27 10.30
N SER A 407 23.35 6.30 9.47
CA SER A 407 24.40 7.33 9.33
C SER A 407 24.50 8.26 10.55
N LYS A 408 23.45 8.29 11.39
CA LYS A 408 23.36 9.14 12.59
C LYS A 408 23.52 8.36 13.90
N GLN A 409 23.79 7.07 13.82
CA GLN A 409 24.06 6.27 15.02
C GLN A 409 25.50 6.55 15.52
N PRO A 410 25.69 6.69 16.85
CA PRO A 410 26.99 6.99 17.45
C PRO A 410 28.01 5.84 17.33
#